data_cb35a2ef7194ca5cbc0c3d45118799ec
#
_entry.id   cb35a2ef7194ca5cbc0c3d45118799ec
#
_cell.length_a   1.000
_cell.length_b   1.000
_cell.length_c   1.000
_cell.angle_alpha   90.00
_cell.angle_beta   90.00
_cell.angle_gamma   90.00
#
_symmetry.space_group_name_H-M   'P 1'
#
loop_
_entity.id
_entity.type
_entity.pdbx_description
1 polymer ?
#
loop_
_entity_poly.entity_id
_entity_poly.type
_entity_poly.pdbx_seq_one_letter_code
_entity_poly.pdbx_strand_id
1 'polypeptide(L)'
;LGPVVIIDTPGIDDEGSLGEMRIEKARQVLDRTDIAVLVVDGSMGKTAADSELINLFEQKNIPYVVAYNKADLLKNPPHTDDGMFVSAEQNTGVFELKERIASLLKSDREQRTLCSDLISAGDTVVLVVPIDKAAPKGRIILPQQMAIREILDSGAIAVVTRDSEFEQTLNSLA
;
A
#
# COMPACT_ATOMS: atom_id res chain seq x y z
N LEU A 1 1.06 -10.63 -5.02
CA LEU A 1 1.72 -9.67 -4.14
C LEU A 1 3.23 -9.75 -4.33
N GLY A 2 3.88 -8.61 -4.52
CA GLY A 2 5.34 -8.48 -4.46
C GLY A 2 5.85 -8.51 -3.01
N PRO A 3 7.10 -8.06 -2.75
CA PRO A 3 7.61 -7.91 -1.39
C PRO A 3 6.73 -6.96 -0.59
N VAL A 4 6.26 -7.38 0.60
CA VAL A 4 5.44 -6.58 1.51
C VAL A 4 6.11 -6.53 2.88
N VAL A 5 5.93 -5.40 3.57
CA VAL A 5 6.30 -5.26 4.99
C VAL A 5 5.01 -5.33 5.79
N ILE A 6 4.93 -6.30 6.69
CA ILE A 6 3.79 -6.43 7.61
C ILE A 6 4.18 -5.75 8.92
N ILE A 7 3.34 -4.83 9.37
CA ILE A 7 3.48 -4.15 10.66
C ILE A 7 2.33 -4.62 11.54
N ASP A 8 2.66 -5.40 12.56
CA ASP A 8 1.69 -5.79 13.59
C ASP A 8 1.52 -4.66 14.60
N THR A 9 0.28 -4.35 14.94
CA THR A 9 -0.06 -3.32 15.93
C THR A 9 -0.70 -3.97 17.14
N PRO A 10 -0.34 -3.57 18.38
CA PRO A 10 -1.02 -4.08 19.57
C PRO A 10 -2.52 -3.84 19.52
N GLY A 11 -3.33 -4.79 19.98
CA GLY A 11 -4.79 -4.64 20.09
C GLY A 11 -5.20 -3.39 20.85
N ILE A 12 -6.31 -2.76 20.45
CA ILE A 12 -6.79 -1.47 20.98
C ILE A 12 -7.79 -1.68 22.13
N ASP A 13 -8.09 -2.92 22.48
CA ASP A 13 -9.20 -3.30 23.37
C ASP A 13 -8.95 -3.09 24.88
N ASP A 14 -7.81 -2.53 25.29
CA ASP A 14 -7.56 -2.27 26.71
C ASP A 14 -8.12 -0.92 27.15
N GLU A 15 -9.06 -0.94 28.08
CA GLU A 15 -9.63 0.24 28.73
C GLU A 15 -8.58 0.98 29.58
N GLY A 16 -8.51 2.32 29.44
CA GLY A 16 -7.69 3.21 30.27
C GLY A 16 -6.61 3.99 29.53
N SER A 17 -5.72 4.64 30.27
CA SER A 17 -4.62 5.49 29.73
C SER A 17 -3.67 4.78 28.78
N LEU A 18 -3.64 3.45 28.80
CA LEU A 18 -2.90 2.61 27.86
C LEU A 18 -3.56 2.60 26.47
N GLY A 19 -4.89 2.72 26.40
CA GLY A 19 -5.66 2.74 25.15
C GLY A 19 -5.34 3.99 24.31
N GLU A 20 -5.26 5.17 24.93
CA GLU A 20 -4.93 6.41 24.22
C GLU A 20 -3.53 6.39 23.62
N MET A 21 -2.53 5.87 24.36
CA MET A 21 -1.16 5.71 23.84
C MET A 21 -1.08 4.69 22.69
N ARG A 22 -1.94 3.67 22.67
CA ARG A 22 -2.02 2.68 21.59
C ARG A 22 -2.66 3.26 20.34
N ILE A 23 -3.72 4.05 20.48
CA ILE A 23 -4.33 4.79 19.37
C ILE A 23 -3.32 5.76 18.76
N GLU A 24 -2.55 6.48 19.57
CA GLU A 24 -1.52 7.39 19.07
C GLU A 24 -0.40 6.66 18.34
N LYS A 25 0.05 5.51 18.83
CA LYS A 25 1.00 4.64 18.12
C LYS A 25 0.41 4.09 16.82
N ALA A 26 -0.85 3.66 16.84
CA ALA A 26 -1.54 3.23 15.62
C ALA A 26 -1.60 4.35 14.58
N ARG A 27 -1.90 5.58 14.99
CA ARG A 27 -1.89 6.76 14.10
C ARG A 27 -0.54 6.98 13.42
N GLN A 28 0.57 6.84 14.15
CA GLN A 28 1.92 6.99 13.61
C GLN A 28 2.28 5.89 12.62
N VAL A 29 1.81 4.65 12.87
CA VAL A 29 1.99 3.53 11.94
C VAL A 29 1.18 3.75 10.67
N LEU A 30 -0.05 4.24 10.79
CA LEU A 30 -0.94 4.49 9.66
C LEU A 30 -0.39 5.51 8.66
N ASP A 31 0.44 6.46 9.09
CA ASP A 31 1.10 7.42 8.19
C ASP A 31 2.09 6.76 7.20
N ARG A 32 2.45 5.49 7.44
CA ARG A 32 3.37 4.70 6.61
C ARG A 32 2.70 3.45 6.04
N THR A 33 1.38 3.36 6.16
CA THR A 33 0.60 2.17 5.79
C THR A 33 -0.06 2.40 4.44
N ASP A 34 0.22 1.52 3.48
CA ASP A 34 -0.43 1.51 2.17
C ASP A 34 -1.80 0.82 2.21
N ILE A 35 -1.96 -0.21 3.05
CA ILE A 35 -3.21 -0.95 3.24
C ILE A 35 -3.33 -1.37 4.69
N ALA A 36 -4.52 -1.22 5.28
CA ALA A 36 -4.84 -1.73 6.59
C ALA A 36 -5.64 -3.04 6.52
N VAL A 37 -5.35 -3.95 7.43
CA VAL A 37 -6.18 -5.15 7.67
C VAL A 37 -6.67 -5.08 9.11
N LEU A 38 -7.96 -4.86 9.27
CA LEU A 38 -8.60 -4.89 10.59
C LEU A 38 -9.02 -6.33 10.89
N VAL A 39 -8.41 -6.93 11.90
CA VAL A 39 -8.75 -8.29 12.34
C VAL A 39 -9.73 -8.21 13.51
N VAL A 40 -10.93 -8.73 13.32
CA VAL A 40 -12.03 -8.74 14.28
C VAL A 40 -12.30 -10.18 14.73
N ASP A 41 -12.68 -10.39 15.98
CA ASP A 41 -13.20 -11.68 16.43
C ASP A 41 -14.57 -11.92 15.79
N GLY A 42 -14.62 -12.84 14.84
CA GLY A 42 -15.87 -13.13 14.09
C GLY A 42 -17.02 -13.66 14.94
N SER A 43 -16.72 -14.21 16.14
CA SER A 43 -17.76 -14.69 17.08
C SER A 43 -18.41 -13.57 17.87
N MET A 44 -17.72 -12.43 18.03
CA MET A 44 -18.20 -11.27 18.79
C MET A 44 -18.68 -10.13 17.87
N GLY A 45 -18.14 -10.04 16.65
CA GLY A 45 -18.39 -8.94 15.74
C GLY A 45 -17.57 -7.69 16.06
N LYS A 46 -17.82 -6.61 15.31
CA LYS A 46 -17.11 -5.32 15.48
C LYS A 46 -17.45 -4.66 16.81
N THR A 47 -16.43 -4.16 17.48
CA THR A 47 -16.53 -3.33 18.68
C THR A 47 -16.63 -1.83 18.33
N ALA A 48 -16.82 -0.99 19.35
CA ALA A 48 -16.75 0.47 19.18
C ALA A 48 -15.34 0.91 18.74
N ALA A 49 -14.29 0.31 19.31
CA ALA A 49 -12.90 0.58 18.95
C ALA A 49 -12.58 0.22 17.50
N ASP A 50 -13.11 -0.89 16.99
CA ASP A 50 -12.98 -1.28 15.58
C ASP A 50 -13.61 -0.24 14.66
N SER A 51 -14.77 0.29 15.05
CA SER A 51 -15.47 1.32 14.28
C SER A 51 -14.70 2.65 14.27
N GLU A 52 -14.03 3.01 15.36
CA GLU A 52 -13.15 4.18 15.42
C GLU A 52 -11.93 4.02 14.50
N LEU A 53 -11.35 2.83 14.44
CA LEU A 53 -10.26 2.53 13.52
C LEU A 53 -10.68 2.62 12.06
N ILE A 54 -11.86 2.10 11.72
CA ILE A 54 -12.41 2.20 10.35
C ILE A 54 -12.57 3.67 9.97
N ASN A 55 -13.17 4.49 10.84
CA ASN A 55 -13.29 5.93 10.62
C ASN A 55 -11.92 6.59 10.39
N LEU A 56 -10.90 6.16 11.13
CA LEU A 56 -9.55 6.70 10.98
C LEU A 56 -8.92 6.29 9.63
N PHE A 57 -9.14 5.06 9.16
CA PHE A 57 -8.70 4.62 7.83
C PHE A 57 -9.37 5.45 6.72
N GLU A 58 -10.67 5.70 6.83
CA GLU A 58 -11.42 6.52 5.89
C GLU A 58 -10.94 7.97 5.87
N GLN A 59 -10.73 8.58 7.04
CA GLN A 59 -10.20 9.94 7.16
C GLN A 59 -8.81 10.10 6.54
N LYS A 60 -7.98 9.06 6.63
CA LYS A 60 -6.63 9.05 6.04
C LYS A 60 -6.61 8.54 4.59
N ASN A 61 -7.76 8.18 4.02
CA ASN A 61 -7.88 7.54 2.70
C ASN A 61 -7.00 6.29 2.56
N ILE A 62 -6.87 5.50 3.63
CA ILE A 62 -6.12 4.25 3.61
C ILE A 62 -7.07 3.13 3.17
N PRO A 63 -6.81 2.43 2.06
CA PRO A 63 -7.57 1.25 1.69
C PRO A 63 -7.51 0.20 2.79
N TYR A 64 -8.64 -0.42 3.11
CA TYR A 64 -8.67 -1.42 4.18
C TYR A 64 -9.55 -2.61 3.84
N VAL A 65 -9.36 -3.70 4.57
CA VAL A 65 -10.23 -4.87 4.58
C VAL A 65 -10.48 -5.31 6.03
N VAL A 66 -11.72 -5.69 6.33
CA VAL A 66 -12.08 -6.29 7.61
C VAL A 66 -12.02 -7.80 7.49
N ALA A 67 -11.22 -8.45 8.34
CA ALA A 67 -11.09 -9.89 8.43
C ALA A 67 -11.73 -10.39 9.73
N TYR A 68 -12.90 -11.01 9.64
CA TYR A 68 -13.57 -11.64 10.76
C TYR A 68 -12.94 -13.01 11.02
N ASN A 69 -11.97 -13.04 11.94
CA ASN A 69 -11.24 -14.26 12.27
C ASN A 69 -12.07 -15.17 13.19
N LYS A 70 -11.59 -16.41 13.39
CA LYS A 70 -12.25 -17.47 14.14
C LYS A 70 -13.57 -17.95 13.52
N ALA A 71 -13.65 -17.94 12.19
CA ALA A 71 -14.81 -18.44 11.46
C ALA A 71 -15.13 -19.92 11.76
N ASP A 72 -14.13 -20.69 12.18
CA ASP A 72 -14.23 -22.08 12.62
C ASP A 72 -15.14 -22.27 13.84
N LEU A 73 -15.31 -21.23 14.68
CA LEU A 73 -16.23 -21.27 15.83
C LEU A 73 -17.70 -21.04 15.43
N LEU A 74 -17.94 -20.62 14.19
CA LEU A 74 -19.28 -20.33 13.68
C LEU A 74 -19.80 -21.49 12.84
N LYS A 75 -21.01 -21.98 13.14
CA LYS A 75 -21.64 -23.05 12.35
C LYS A 75 -21.95 -22.61 10.92
N ASN A 76 -22.39 -21.36 10.75
CA ASN A 76 -22.69 -20.72 9.47
C ASN A 76 -22.26 -19.25 9.57
N PRO A 77 -21.04 -18.88 9.10
CA PRO A 77 -20.65 -17.48 9.05
C PRO A 77 -21.64 -16.68 8.21
N PRO A 78 -22.15 -15.54 8.72
CA PRO A 78 -23.07 -14.72 7.96
C PRO A 78 -22.37 -14.12 6.72
N HIS A 79 -23.15 -13.85 5.67
CA HIS A 79 -22.65 -13.04 4.56
C HIS A 79 -22.46 -11.60 5.06
N THR A 80 -21.33 -10.98 4.74
CA THR A 80 -21.04 -9.60 5.08
C THR A 80 -20.51 -8.87 3.85
N ASP A 81 -20.97 -7.64 3.64
CA ASP A 81 -20.54 -6.79 2.52
C ASP A 81 -19.30 -5.97 2.88
N ASP A 82 -19.01 -5.80 4.17
CA ASP A 82 -17.94 -4.94 4.69
C ASP A 82 -16.65 -5.68 5.06
N GLY A 83 -16.59 -6.99 4.81
CA GLY A 83 -15.41 -7.78 5.14
C GLY A 83 -15.52 -9.22 4.68
N MET A 84 -14.70 -10.08 5.27
CA MET A 84 -14.70 -11.51 4.97
C MET A 84 -14.40 -12.34 6.20
N PHE A 85 -15.02 -13.52 6.30
CA PHE A 85 -14.77 -14.48 7.36
C PHE A 85 -13.56 -15.34 7.02
N VAL A 86 -12.65 -15.46 7.99
CA VAL A 86 -11.43 -16.27 7.88
C VAL A 86 -11.22 -17.11 9.14
N SER A 87 -10.50 -18.20 9.03
CA SER A 87 -9.96 -18.92 10.18
C SER A 87 -8.45 -19.03 10.02
N ALA A 88 -7.70 -18.36 10.88
CA ALA A 88 -6.25 -18.49 10.94
C ALA A 88 -5.84 -19.88 11.40
N GLU A 89 -6.62 -20.50 12.30
CA GLU A 89 -6.35 -21.84 12.82
C GLU A 89 -6.51 -22.93 11.76
N GLN A 90 -7.59 -22.86 10.99
CA GLN A 90 -7.88 -23.83 9.92
C GLN A 90 -7.34 -23.40 8.55
N ASN A 91 -6.71 -22.23 8.48
CA ASN A 91 -6.22 -21.64 7.22
C ASN A 91 -7.32 -21.48 6.15
N THR A 92 -8.57 -21.26 6.56
CA THR A 92 -9.72 -21.09 5.68
C THR A 92 -9.94 -19.59 5.38
N GLY A 93 -10.19 -19.22 4.11
CA GLY A 93 -10.41 -17.84 3.69
C GLY A 93 -9.14 -16.96 3.65
N VAL A 94 -7.98 -17.51 4.06
CA VAL A 94 -6.72 -16.76 4.11
C VAL A 94 -6.18 -16.46 2.70
N PHE A 95 -6.39 -17.37 1.75
CA PHE A 95 -6.01 -17.16 0.36
C PHE A 95 -6.85 -16.01 -0.26
N GLU A 96 -8.14 -16.05 -0.08
CA GLU A 96 -9.10 -15.04 -0.53
C GLU A 96 -8.80 -13.67 0.09
N LEU A 97 -8.43 -13.63 1.38
CA LEU A 97 -7.97 -12.41 2.05
C LEU A 97 -6.74 -11.82 1.36
N LYS A 98 -5.74 -12.65 1.02
CA LYS A 98 -4.55 -12.20 0.30
C LYS A 98 -4.87 -11.64 -1.09
N GLU A 99 -5.79 -12.28 -1.82
CA GLU A 99 -6.25 -11.79 -3.12
C GLU A 99 -7.01 -10.47 -2.98
N ARG A 100 -7.84 -10.33 -1.94
CA ARG A 100 -8.54 -9.08 -1.65
C ARG A 100 -7.56 -7.94 -1.35
N ILE A 101 -6.55 -8.18 -0.51
CA ILE A 101 -5.47 -7.21 -0.23
C ILE A 101 -4.75 -6.83 -1.54
N ALA A 102 -4.43 -7.82 -2.38
CA ALA A 102 -3.78 -7.56 -3.66
C ALA A 102 -4.63 -6.70 -4.60
N SER A 103 -5.95 -6.88 -4.60
CA SER A 103 -6.88 -6.09 -5.41
C SER A 103 -6.96 -4.63 -4.98
N LEU A 104 -6.83 -4.34 -3.67
CA LEU A 104 -6.80 -2.97 -3.15
C LEU A 104 -5.56 -2.21 -3.63
N LEU A 105 -4.40 -2.88 -3.71
CA LEU A 105 -3.18 -2.29 -4.26
C LEU A 105 -3.29 -1.91 -5.74
N LYS A 106 -4.03 -2.69 -6.53
CA LYS A 106 -4.19 -2.42 -7.96
C LYS A 106 -4.99 -1.16 -8.22
N SER A 107 -6.05 -0.91 -7.44
CA SER A 107 -6.89 0.28 -7.61
C SER A 107 -6.15 1.58 -7.29
N ASP A 108 -5.22 1.57 -6.33
CA ASP A 108 -4.43 2.75 -5.97
C ASP A 108 -3.28 3.00 -6.96
N ARG A 109 -2.75 1.95 -7.61
CA ARG A 109 -1.73 2.09 -8.66
C ARG A 109 -2.27 2.68 -9.96
N GLU A 110 -3.53 2.43 -10.30
CA GLU A 110 -4.17 3.02 -11.48
C GLU A 110 -4.45 4.53 -11.31
N GLN A 111 -4.45 5.04 -10.07
CA GLN A 111 -4.72 6.46 -9.77
C GLN A 111 -3.47 7.31 -9.53
N ARG A 112 -2.29 6.71 -9.35
CA ARG A 112 -1.03 7.45 -9.11
C ARG A 112 -0.06 7.25 -10.25
N THR A 113 -0.41 7.81 -11.40
CA THR A 113 0.55 7.95 -12.49
C THR A 113 1.53 9.07 -12.15
N LEU A 114 2.83 8.83 -12.35
CA LEU A 114 3.85 9.86 -12.21
C LEU A 114 3.96 10.71 -13.47
N CYS A 115 3.87 10.07 -14.63
CA CYS A 115 4.08 10.71 -15.93
C CYS A 115 3.38 10.00 -17.10
N SER A 116 2.74 8.86 -16.91
CA SER A 116 2.18 8.07 -18.03
C SER A 116 1.01 8.77 -18.74
N ASP A 117 0.34 9.69 -18.06
CA ASP A 117 -0.71 10.54 -18.64
C ASP A 117 -0.16 11.61 -19.63
N LEU A 118 1.15 11.86 -19.59
CA LEU A 118 1.85 12.82 -20.43
C LEU A 118 2.64 12.14 -21.56
N ILE A 119 2.69 10.79 -21.60
CA ILE A 119 3.60 10.04 -22.45
C ILE A 119 2.78 9.17 -23.44
N SER A 120 3.20 9.18 -24.69
CA SER A 120 2.67 8.30 -25.73
C SER A 120 3.70 7.23 -26.14
N ALA A 121 3.21 6.10 -26.67
CA ALA A 121 4.09 5.07 -27.19
C ALA A 121 5.00 5.61 -28.29
N GLY A 122 6.29 5.34 -28.18
CA GLY A 122 7.32 5.83 -29.12
C GLY A 122 7.96 7.15 -28.72
N ASP A 123 7.46 7.83 -27.68
CA ASP A 123 8.11 9.06 -27.18
C ASP A 123 9.47 8.76 -26.56
N THR A 124 10.35 9.76 -26.59
CA THR A 124 11.61 9.71 -25.86
C THR A 124 11.55 10.63 -24.64
N VAL A 125 11.61 10.03 -23.46
CA VAL A 125 11.54 10.73 -22.17
C VAL A 125 12.92 10.81 -21.55
N VAL A 126 13.38 12.02 -21.26
CA VAL A 126 14.67 12.25 -20.59
C VAL A 126 14.42 12.47 -19.10
N LEU A 127 14.90 11.53 -18.28
CA LEU A 127 14.85 11.61 -16.82
C LEU A 127 16.16 12.22 -16.32
N VAL A 128 16.06 13.40 -15.72
CA VAL A 128 17.21 14.07 -15.08
C VAL A 128 17.25 13.66 -13.61
N VAL A 129 18.28 12.90 -13.25
CA VAL A 129 18.43 12.35 -11.91
C VAL A 129 19.59 13.05 -11.19
N PRO A 130 19.33 13.89 -10.19
CA PRO A 130 20.39 14.48 -9.40
C PRO A 130 21.12 13.39 -8.60
N ILE A 131 22.44 13.44 -8.59
CA ILE A 131 23.27 12.56 -7.77
C ILE A 131 23.32 13.15 -6.36
N ASP A 132 22.37 12.75 -5.52
CA ASP A 132 22.36 13.13 -4.12
C ASP A 132 23.46 12.38 -3.35
N LYS A 133 24.27 13.15 -2.59
CA LYS A 133 25.31 12.60 -1.70
C LYS A 133 24.71 11.78 -0.54
N ALA A 134 23.43 11.99 -0.23
CA ALA A 134 22.69 11.24 0.79
C ALA A 134 22.17 9.89 0.28
N ALA A 135 22.10 9.68 -1.03
CA ALA A 135 21.68 8.41 -1.60
C ALA A 135 22.78 7.35 -1.44
N PRO A 136 22.46 6.09 -1.11
CA PRO A 136 23.45 5.02 -1.07
C PRO A 136 24.15 4.87 -2.42
N LYS A 137 25.49 4.84 -2.40
CA LYS A 137 26.28 4.70 -3.62
C LYS A 137 25.84 3.47 -4.44
N GLY A 138 25.64 3.67 -5.73
CA GLY A 138 25.32 2.60 -6.68
C GLY A 138 23.84 2.19 -6.71
N ARG A 139 22.93 2.94 -6.10
CA ARG A 139 21.48 2.64 -6.14
C ARG A 139 20.69 3.81 -6.68
N ILE A 140 19.76 3.50 -7.56
CA ILE A 140 18.66 4.38 -7.95
C ILE A 140 17.57 4.24 -6.89
N ILE A 141 17.03 5.34 -6.36
CA ILE A 141 15.99 5.32 -5.34
C ILE A 141 14.65 4.88 -5.93
N LEU A 142 13.79 4.35 -5.08
CA LEU A 142 12.51 3.76 -5.51
C LEU A 142 11.67 4.67 -6.43
N PRO A 143 11.45 5.97 -6.16
CA PRO A 143 10.70 6.84 -7.06
C PRO A 143 11.29 6.93 -8.47
N GLN A 144 12.63 6.93 -8.59
CA GLN A 144 13.32 6.95 -9.89
C GLN A 144 13.09 5.64 -10.66
N GLN A 145 13.16 4.50 -9.96
CA GLN A 145 12.85 3.19 -10.56
C GLN A 145 11.39 3.10 -11.02
N MET A 146 10.45 3.66 -10.23
CA MET A 146 9.04 3.69 -10.60
C MET A 146 8.81 4.54 -11.85
N ALA A 147 9.42 5.71 -11.95
CA ALA A 147 9.30 6.56 -13.14
C ALA A 147 9.86 5.88 -14.40
N ILE A 148 11.04 5.26 -14.30
CA ILE A 148 11.61 4.49 -15.43
C ILE A 148 10.66 3.37 -15.85
N ARG A 149 10.10 2.63 -14.89
CA ARG A 149 9.19 1.53 -15.16
C ARG A 149 7.91 1.99 -15.85
N GLU A 150 7.34 3.10 -15.39
CA GLU A 150 6.12 3.69 -15.95
C GLU A 150 6.31 4.15 -17.41
N ILE A 151 7.46 4.77 -17.70
CA ILE A 151 7.82 5.17 -19.07
C ILE A 151 7.89 3.94 -20.00
N LEU A 152 8.56 2.88 -19.55
CA LEU A 152 8.69 1.66 -20.33
C LEU A 152 7.35 0.93 -20.51
N ASP A 153 6.50 0.91 -19.49
CA ASP A 153 5.16 0.32 -19.57
C ASP A 153 4.23 1.12 -20.51
N SER A 154 4.48 2.42 -20.69
CA SER A 154 3.80 3.26 -21.70
C SER A 154 4.29 3.04 -23.15
N GLY A 155 5.28 2.17 -23.35
CA GLY A 155 5.87 1.92 -24.67
C GLY A 155 6.80 3.04 -25.16
N ALA A 156 7.28 3.91 -24.26
CA ALA A 156 8.20 5.00 -24.52
C ALA A 156 9.66 4.60 -24.22
N ILE A 157 10.59 5.42 -24.70
CA ILE A 157 12.03 5.25 -24.49
C ILE A 157 12.44 6.09 -23.26
N ALA A 158 13.10 5.47 -22.28
CA ALA A 158 13.64 6.17 -21.12
C ALA A 158 15.14 6.43 -21.31
N VAL A 159 15.53 7.70 -21.32
CA VAL A 159 16.92 8.15 -21.28
C VAL A 159 17.18 8.74 -19.91
N VAL A 160 18.13 8.19 -19.17
CA VAL A 160 18.46 8.64 -17.80
C VAL A 160 19.80 9.37 -17.82
N THR A 161 19.80 10.60 -17.34
CA THR A 161 21.01 11.44 -17.32
C THR A 161 21.14 12.17 -15.98
N ARG A 162 22.32 12.64 -15.68
CA ARG A 162 22.55 13.55 -14.55
C ARG A 162 22.23 14.99 -14.95
N ASP A 163 22.00 15.82 -13.96
CA ASP A 163 21.80 17.27 -14.14
C ASP A 163 22.95 17.93 -14.91
N SER A 164 24.19 17.56 -14.56
CA SER A 164 25.41 18.08 -15.21
C SER A 164 25.62 17.66 -16.68
N GLU A 165 24.90 16.62 -17.14
CA GLU A 165 25.05 16.03 -18.49
C GLU A 165 23.80 16.22 -19.35
N PHE A 166 22.82 16.95 -18.85
CA PHE A 166 21.52 17.13 -19.51
C PHE A 166 21.66 17.75 -20.93
N GLU A 167 22.43 18.83 -21.05
CA GLU A 167 22.61 19.52 -22.34
C GLU A 167 23.32 18.61 -23.36
N GLN A 168 24.33 17.87 -22.93
CA GLN A 168 25.06 16.90 -23.79
C GLN A 168 24.12 15.78 -24.22
N THR A 169 23.25 15.31 -23.33
CA THR A 169 22.27 14.25 -23.63
C THR A 169 21.29 14.72 -24.68
N LEU A 170 20.74 15.94 -24.57
CA LEU A 170 19.82 16.49 -25.57
C LEU A 170 20.50 16.61 -26.95
N ASN A 171 21.73 17.11 -27.00
CA ASN A 171 22.47 17.22 -28.24
C ASN A 171 22.76 15.87 -28.90
N SER A 172 22.82 14.78 -28.13
CA SER A 172 23.04 13.43 -28.68
C SER A 172 21.75 12.75 -29.16
N LEU A 173 20.58 13.27 -28.80
CA LEU A 173 19.26 12.76 -29.19
C LEU A 173 18.67 13.55 -30.38
N ALA A 174 19.22 14.69 -30.72
CA ALA A 174 18.82 15.51 -31.86
C ALA A 174 19.45 14.99 -33.15
#